data_c095b2fd13d568f9e90ef905b45d758b
#
_entry.id   c095b2fd13d568f9e90ef905b45d758b
#
_cell.length_a   1.000
_cell.length_b   1.000
_cell.length_c   1.000
_cell.angle_alpha   90.00
_cell.angle_beta   90.00
_cell.angle_gamma   90.00
#
_symmetry.space_group_name_H-M   'P 1'
#
loop_
_entity.id
_entity.type
_entity.pdbx_description
1 polymer ?
#
loop_
_entity_poly.entity_id
_entity_poly.type
_entity_poly.pdbx_seq_one_letter_code
_entity_poly.pdbx_strand_id
1 'polypeptide(L)'
;MAAGPALGRVLKSTLMVIGACRLHLHLPGCASLKEKRALLKPLLARLHREFNVAAAEVEHQDVWRSAGVAIVAVTDAGGNVEAQLEHIVRWIEHNRPEVEVVDAQFELR
;
A
#
# COMPACT_ATOMS: atom_id res chain seq x y z
N MET A 1 28.89 -3.26 22.78
CA MET A 1 27.81 -3.57 23.12
C MET A 1 27.23 -4.59 22.39
N ALA A 2 26.76 -5.29 23.04
CA ALA A 2 26.32 -6.48 22.47
C ALA A 2 25.01 -6.37 21.78
N ALA A 3 24.41 -5.29 21.89
CA ALA A 3 23.17 -5.17 21.26
C ALA A 3 23.26 -5.32 19.79
N GLY A 4 24.45 -5.20 19.29
CA GLY A 4 24.64 -5.38 17.92
C GLY A 4 24.04 -6.61 17.28
N PRO A 5 24.05 -7.76 17.91
CA PRO A 5 23.55 -8.95 17.24
C PRO A 5 22.14 -8.82 16.75
N ALA A 6 21.27 -8.25 17.57
CA ALA A 6 19.89 -8.12 17.14
C ALA A 6 19.70 -7.09 16.04
N LEU A 7 20.49 -6.02 16.07
CA LEU A 7 20.32 -4.93 15.12
C LEU A 7 20.93 -5.19 13.75
N GLY A 8 22.01 -5.97 13.71
CA GLY A 8 22.76 -6.16 12.49
C GLY A 8 22.37 -7.39 11.68
N ARG A 9 21.41 -8.15 12.14
CA ARG A 9 21.12 -9.43 11.50
C ARG A 9 20.01 -9.35 10.50
N VAL A 10 20.28 -9.90 9.31
CA VAL A 10 19.25 -10.14 8.32
C VAL A 10 18.86 -11.60 8.41
N LEU A 11 17.63 -11.86 8.74
CA LEU A 11 17.13 -13.21 8.89
C LEU A 11 16.13 -13.56 7.83
N LYS A 12 16.29 -14.76 7.28
CA LYS A 12 15.25 -15.32 6.44
C LYS A 12 14.25 -15.95 7.41
N SER A 13 13.07 -15.37 7.51
CA SER A 13 12.13 -15.78 8.54
C SER A 13 11.13 -16.82 8.06
N THR A 14 10.84 -17.79 8.93
CA THR A 14 9.69 -18.67 8.75
C THR A 14 8.54 -18.28 9.67
N LEU A 15 8.71 -17.20 10.44
CA LEU A 15 7.73 -16.75 11.43
C LEU A 15 6.79 -15.69 10.88
N MET A 16 7.16 -15.04 9.82
CA MET A 16 6.34 -13.96 9.26
C MET A 16 6.42 -13.93 7.74
N VAL A 17 5.38 -13.40 7.14
CA VAL A 17 5.32 -13.15 5.70
C VAL A 17 5.06 -11.67 5.51
N ILE A 18 5.84 -11.05 4.65
CA ILE A 18 5.67 -9.66 4.27
C ILE A 18 5.19 -9.63 2.83
N GLY A 19 4.08 -8.93 2.59
CA GLY A 19 3.57 -8.72 1.25
C GLY A 19 3.54 -7.26 0.92
N ALA A 20 3.81 -6.93 -0.33
CA ALA A 20 3.70 -5.58 -0.84
C ALA A 20 2.82 -5.57 -2.08
N CYS A 21 2.04 -4.51 -2.22
CA CYS A 21 1.24 -4.29 -3.40
C CYS A 21 1.58 -2.91 -3.94
N ARG A 22 1.86 -2.82 -5.22
CA ARG A 22 2.09 -1.56 -5.89
C ARG A 22 0.90 -1.28 -6.79
N LEU A 23 0.21 -0.19 -6.53
CA LEU A 23 -0.98 0.21 -7.27
C LEU A 23 -0.67 1.39 -8.16
N HIS A 24 -1.13 1.32 -9.40
CA HIS A 24 -1.21 2.48 -10.24
C HIS A 24 -2.67 2.94 -10.24
N LEU A 25 -2.90 4.14 -9.75
CA LEU A 25 -4.23 4.72 -9.67
C LEU A 25 -4.39 5.84 -10.68
N HIS A 26 -5.56 5.88 -11.32
CA HIS A 26 -5.95 7.00 -12.17
C HIS A 26 -7.00 7.83 -11.44
N LEU A 27 -6.83 9.13 -11.48
CA LEU A 27 -7.66 10.09 -10.76
C LEU A 27 -8.24 11.11 -11.75
N PRO A 28 -9.23 10.71 -12.56
CA PRO A 28 -9.65 11.52 -13.70
C PRO A 28 -10.23 12.89 -13.34
N GLY A 29 -10.77 13.01 -12.13
CA GLY A 29 -11.37 14.27 -11.68
C GLY A 29 -10.38 15.29 -11.12
N CYS A 30 -9.11 14.93 -10.93
CA CYS A 30 -8.14 15.83 -10.33
C CYS A 30 -7.63 16.86 -11.35
N ALA A 31 -7.65 18.11 -10.95
CA ALA A 31 -7.21 19.23 -11.78
C ALA A 31 -5.99 19.94 -11.18
N SER A 32 -5.44 19.46 -10.07
CA SER A 32 -4.27 20.06 -9.43
C SER A 32 -3.65 19.07 -8.45
N LEU A 33 -2.42 19.34 -8.03
CA LEU A 33 -1.78 18.57 -6.97
C LEU A 33 -2.51 18.72 -5.64
N LYS A 34 -3.09 19.89 -5.41
CA LYS A 34 -3.86 20.13 -4.19
C LYS A 34 -5.07 19.21 -4.11
N GLU A 35 -5.81 19.10 -5.23
CA GLU A 35 -6.96 18.20 -5.29
C GLU A 35 -6.54 16.74 -5.13
N LYS A 36 -5.44 16.36 -5.76
CA LYS A 36 -4.90 15.01 -5.64
C LYS A 36 -4.58 14.69 -4.19
N ARG A 37 -3.91 15.59 -3.48
CA ARG A 37 -3.56 15.37 -2.07
C ARG A 37 -4.80 15.30 -1.20
N ALA A 38 -5.80 16.12 -1.48
CA ALA A 38 -7.06 16.10 -0.76
C ALA A 38 -7.80 14.77 -0.92
N LEU A 39 -7.58 14.08 -2.04
CA LEU A 39 -8.17 12.78 -2.29
C LEU A 39 -7.34 11.64 -1.71
N LEU A 40 -6.02 11.66 -1.94
CA LEU A 40 -5.15 10.56 -1.53
C LEU A 40 -4.87 10.50 -0.03
N LYS A 41 -4.68 11.64 0.60
CA LYS A 41 -4.32 11.66 2.02
C LYS A 41 -5.34 10.95 2.90
N PRO A 42 -6.64 11.22 2.77
CA PRO A 42 -7.64 10.47 3.53
C PRO A 42 -7.69 9.00 3.16
N LEU A 43 -7.49 8.67 1.88
CA LEU A 43 -7.47 7.27 1.44
C LEU A 43 -6.35 6.50 2.11
N LEU A 44 -5.13 7.03 2.07
CA LEU A 44 -3.98 6.37 2.69
C LEU A 44 -4.16 6.22 4.20
N ALA A 45 -4.68 7.26 4.85
CA ALA A 45 -4.95 7.21 6.28
C ALA A 45 -6.01 6.15 6.61
N ARG A 46 -7.03 6.03 5.76
CA ARG A 46 -8.08 5.05 5.93
C ARG A 46 -7.56 3.63 5.77
N LEU A 47 -6.71 3.40 4.78
CA LEU A 47 -6.10 2.09 4.58
C LEU A 47 -5.28 1.67 5.80
N HIS A 48 -4.49 2.59 6.32
CA HIS A 48 -3.69 2.32 7.51
C HIS A 48 -4.55 1.97 8.72
N ARG A 49 -5.62 2.71 8.93
CA ARG A 49 -6.49 2.53 10.08
C ARG A 49 -7.37 1.29 10.00
N GLU A 50 -7.93 1.03 8.82
CA GLU A 50 -8.90 -0.07 8.65
C GLU A 50 -8.23 -1.43 8.48
N PHE A 51 -7.08 -1.46 7.83
CA PHE A 51 -6.46 -2.72 7.44
C PHE A 51 -5.12 -3.00 8.11
N ASN A 52 -4.69 -2.10 8.99
CA ASN A 52 -3.42 -2.27 9.68
C ASN A 52 -2.27 -2.54 8.72
N VAL A 53 -2.14 -1.70 7.71
CA VAL A 53 -1.08 -1.78 6.71
C VAL A 53 -0.34 -0.45 6.67
N ALA A 54 0.88 -0.45 6.13
CA ALA A 54 1.56 0.76 5.76
C ALA A 54 1.18 1.11 4.32
N ALA A 55 0.94 2.37 4.04
CA ALA A 55 0.58 2.81 2.70
C ALA A 55 1.19 4.19 2.44
N ALA A 56 1.73 4.37 1.25
CA ALA A 56 2.37 5.63 0.87
C ALA A 56 2.30 5.83 -0.65
N GLU A 57 2.26 7.08 -1.06
CA GLU A 57 2.44 7.41 -2.46
C GLU A 57 3.95 7.34 -2.77
N VAL A 58 4.34 6.56 -3.77
CA VAL A 58 5.75 6.30 -4.07
C VAL A 58 6.16 6.68 -5.49
N GLU A 59 5.19 6.88 -6.39
CA GLU A 59 5.45 7.26 -7.78
C GLU A 59 4.45 8.29 -8.25
N HIS A 60 4.82 9.04 -9.27
CA HIS A 60 3.95 10.04 -9.92
C HIS A 60 3.52 11.17 -8.98
N GLN A 61 4.34 11.51 -7.99
CA GLN A 61 3.96 12.49 -6.98
C GLN A 61 3.65 13.88 -7.55
N ASP A 62 4.23 14.22 -8.70
CA ASP A 62 4.01 15.50 -9.34
C ASP A 62 2.99 15.45 -10.48
N VAL A 63 2.30 14.33 -10.64
CA VAL A 63 1.30 14.15 -11.69
C VAL A 63 -0.10 14.24 -11.07
N TRP A 64 -0.98 15.05 -11.65
CA TRP A 64 -2.30 15.31 -11.04
C TRP A 64 -3.25 14.13 -11.10
N ARG A 65 -3.24 13.41 -12.21
CA ARG A 65 -4.25 12.38 -12.48
C ARG A 65 -3.72 10.96 -12.37
N SER A 66 -2.55 10.82 -11.80
CA SER A 66 -1.94 9.51 -11.65
C SER A 66 -1.22 9.44 -10.31
N ALA A 67 -1.32 8.30 -9.66
CA ALA A 67 -0.62 8.06 -8.41
C ALA A 67 -0.10 6.64 -8.37
N GLY A 68 1.13 6.48 -7.93
CA GLY A 68 1.68 5.17 -7.61
C GLY A 68 1.69 5.01 -6.11
N VAL A 69 0.98 4.04 -5.60
CA VAL A 69 0.82 3.80 -4.17
C VAL A 69 1.38 2.43 -3.81
N ALA A 70 2.16 2.37 -2.75
CA ALA A 70 2.63 1.10 -2.21
C ALA A 70 1.89 0.81 -0.92
N ILE A 71 1.49 -0.45 -0.75
CA ILE A 71 0.83 -0.95 0.45
C ILE A 71 1.64 -2.14 0.94
N VAL A 72 1.98 -2.16 2.21
CA VAL A 72 2.76 -3.25 2.80
C VAL A 72 2.01 -3.84 3.98
N ALA A 73 1.88 -5.15 3.99
CA ALA A 73 1.24 -5.88 5.06
C ALA A 73 2.17 -6.97 5.59
N VAL A 74 1.99 -7.32 6.83
CA VAL A 74 2.72 -8.41 7.46
C VAL A 74 1.72 -9.34 8.13
N THR A 75 1.97 -10.65 8.00
CA THR A 75 1.20 -11.67 8.70
C THR A 75 2.17 -12.68 9.31
N ASP A 76 1.67 -13.53 10.20
CA ASP A 76 2.44 -14.67 10.64
C ASP A 76 2.49 -15.72 9.52
N ALA A 77 3.22 -16.80 9.74
CA ALA A 77 3.43 -17.82 8.72
C ALA A 77 2.15 -18.51 8.27
N GLY A 78 1.11 -18.48 9.08
CA GLY A 78 -0.18 -19.09 8.74
C GLY A 78 -1.12 -18.14 8.02
N GLY A 79 -0.77 -16.87 7.88
CA GLY A 79 -1.64 -15.90 7.25
C GLY A 79 -1.51 -15.88 5.74
N ASN A 80 -2.51 -15.31 5.08
CA ASN A 80 -2.51 -15.15 3.64
C ASN A 80 -2.45 -13.68 3.29
N VAL A 81 -1.23 -13.16 3.19
CA VAL A 81 -1.01 -11.73 2.94
C VAL A 81 -1.48 -11.32 1.55
N GLU A 82 -1.35 -12.20 0.57
CA GLU A 82 -1.80 -11.91 -0.78
C GLU A 82 -3.31 -11.71 -0.84
N ALA A 83 -4.07 -12.59 -0.19
CA ALA A 83 -5.52 -12.44 -0.13
C ALA A 83 -5.93 -11.15 0.60
N GLN A 84 -5.19 -10.78 1.64
CA GLN A 84 -5.44 -9.53 2.36
C GLN A 84 -5.21 -8.32 1.44
N LEU A 85 -4.13 -8.32 0.69
CA LEU A 85 -3.83 -7.22 -0.24
C LEU A 85 -4.85 -7.15 -1.37
N GLU A 86 -5.26 -8.29 -1.91
CA GLU A 86 -6.31 -8.32 -2.93
C GLU A 86 -7.63 -7.78 -2.41
N HIS A 87 -7.96 -8.11 -1.17
CA HIS A 87 -9.17 -7.59 -0.52
C HIS A 87 -9.10 -6.05 -0.42
N ILE A 88 -7.95 -5.51 -0.06
CA ILE A 88 -7.77 -4.06 0.03
C ILE A 88 -7.97 -3.40 -1.33
N VAL A 89 -7.43 -3.99 -2.40
CA VAL A 89 -7.63 -3.45 -3.76
C VAL A 89 -9.11 -3.40 -4.10
N ARG A 90 -9.85 -4.47 -3.83
CA ARG A 90 -11.29 -4.50 -4.08
C ARG A 90 -12.04 -3.49 -3.23
N TRP A 91 -11.60 -3.30 -1.99
CA TRP A 91 -12.20 -2.29 -1.11
C TRP A 91 -12.03 -0.88 -1.70
N ILE A 92 -10.86 -0.57 -2.23
CA ILE A 92 -10.61 0.73 -2.88
C ILE A 92 -11.57 0.90 -4.05
N GLU A 93 -11.68 -0.10 -4.90
CA GLU A 93 -12.55 -0.04 -6.07
C GLU A 93 -14.02 0.18 -5.69
N HIS A 94 -14.47 -0.44 -4.61
CA HIS A 94 -15.87 -0.32 -4.17
C HIS A 94 -16.15 0.98 -3.40
N ASN A 95 -15.19 1.47 -2.66
CA ASN A 95 -15.43 2.57 -1.72
C ASN A 95 -14.86 3.92 -2.16
N ARG A 96 -14.12 3.95 -3.26
CA ARG A 96 -13.52 5.17 -3.80
C ARG A 96 -13.78 5.28 -5.29
N PRO A 97 -15.00 5.62 -5.69
CA PRO A 97 -15.36 5.67 -7.11
C PRO A 97 -14.60 6.75 -7.90
N GLU A 98 -14.05 7.75 -7.21
CA GLU A 98 -13.24 8.78 -7.86
C GLU A 98 -11.83 8.30 -8.22
N VAL A 99 -11.49 7.08 -7.85
CA VAL A 99 -10.18 6.49 -8.10
C VAL A 99 -10.35 5.23 -8.94
N GLU A 100 -9.57 5.10 -10.02
CA GLU A 100 -9.55 3.89 -10.82
C GLU A 100 -8.25 3.14 -10.57
N VAL A 101 -8.35 1.87 -10.24
CA VAL A 101 -7.17 1.01 -10.13
C VAL A 101 -6.82 0.52 -11.53
N VAL A 102 -5.73 1.05 -12.07
CA VAL A 102 -5.29 0.71 -13.43
C VAL A 102 -4.48 -0.58 -13.43
N ASP A 103 -3.65 -0.76 -12.42
CA ASP A 103 -2.77 -1.91 -12.31
C ASP A 103 -2.45 -2.18 -10.85
N ALA A 104 -2.23 -3.45 -10.54
CA ALA A 104 -1.83 -3.88 -9.21
C ALA A 104 -0.78 -4.99 -9.34
N GLN A 105 0.36 -4.81 -8.71
CA GLN A 105 1.44 -5.79 -8.71
C GLN A 105 1.72 -6.21 -7.29
N PHE A 106 1.86 -7.52 -7.07
CA PHE A 106 2.05 -8.08 -5.74
C PHE A 106 3.44 -8.71 -5.61
N GLU A 107 4.06 -8.49 -4.46
CA GLU A 107 5.33 -9.10 -4.12
C GLU A 107 5.22 -9.74 -2.74
N LEU A 108 5.79 -10.92 -2.59
CA LEU A 108 5.89 -11.59 -1.29
C LEU A 108 7.34 -11.64 -0.86
N ARG A 109 7.56 -11.43 0.40
CA ARG A 109 8.90 -11.45 0.97
C ARG A 109 8.98 -12.36 2.19
#